data_aad2fddecffe388d419ec7a651d669d3
#
_entry.id   aad2fddecffe388d419ec7a651d669d3
#
_cell.length_a   1.000
_cell.length_b   1.000
_cell.length_c   1.000
_cell.angle_alpha   90.00
_cell.angle_beta   90.00
_cell.angle_gamma   90.00
#
_symmetry.space_group_name_H-M   'P 1'
#
loop_
_entity.id
_entity.type
_entity.pdbx_description
1 polymer ?
#
loop_
_entity_poly.entity_id
_entity_poly.type
_entity_poly.pdbx_seq_one_letter_code
_entity_poly.pdbx_strand_id
1 'polypeptide(L)' 'MKPGTQDEVEGKFHDLKGKVKKKAGQLTNDPDLEAEGKAEEIGGKVQEKIGQVKKVLGK' A
#
# COMPACT_ATOMS: atom_id res chain seq x y z
N MET A 1 -9.24 17.28 2.86
CA MET A 1 -8.23 16.77 1.92
C MET A 1 -8.91 16.31 0.64
N LYS A 2 -8.29 16.55 -0.52
CA LYS A 2 -8.87 16.11 -1.79
C LYS A 2 -8.86 14.58 -1.85
N PRO A 3 -9.88 13.95 -2.47
CA PRO A 3 -9.94 12.49 -2.53
C PRO A 3 -8.70 11.83 -3.13
N GLY A 4 -8.13 12.41 -4.19
CA GLY A 4 -6.92 11.86 -4.80
C GLY A 4 -5.73 11.89 -3.87
N THR A 5 -5.56 12.96 -3.10
CA THR A 5 -4.47 13.08 -2.13
C THR A 5 -4.66 12.09 -0.99
N GLN A 6 -5.90 11.90 -0.53
CA GLN A 6 -6.19 10.94 0.52
C GLN A 6 -5.86 9.52 0.06
N ASP A 7 -6.27 9.15 -1.16
CA ASP A 7 -5.98 7.82 -1.70
C ASP A 7 -4.47 7.59 -1.81
N GLU A 8 -3.73 8.61 -2.23
CA GLU A 8 -2.29 8.51 -2.36
C GLU A 8 -1.60 8.28 -1.01
N VAL A 9 -2.01 9.04 0.01
CA VAL A 9 -1.45 8.91 1.35
C VAL A 9 -1.79 7.55 1.94
N GLU A 10 -3.03 7.12 1.81
CA GLU A 10 -3.44 5.81 2.31
C GLU A 10 -2.72 4.69 1.58
N GLY A 11 -2.53 4.84 0.27
CA GLY A 11 -1.80 3.86 -0.52
C GLY A 11 -0.37 3.71 -0.05
N LYS A 12 0.31 4.83 0.21
CA LYS A 12 1.68 4.79 0.74
C LYS A 12 1.73 4.15 2.11
N PHE A 13 0.76 4.45 2.97
CA PHE A 13 0.70 3.87 4.29
C PHE A 13 0.55 2.35 4.21
N HIS A 14 -0.36 1.87 3.37
CA HIS A 14 -0.55 0.43 3.19
C HIS A 14 0.67 -0.24 2.57
N ASP A 15 1.32 0.42 1.62
CA ASP A 15 2.54 -0.07 1.00
C ASP A 15 3.63 -0.28 2.06
N LEU A 16 3.86 0.73 2.90
CA LEU A 16 4.86 0.64 3.95
C LEU A 16 4.52 -0.45 4.97
N LYS A 17 3.24 -0.52 5.37
CA LYS A 17 2.79 -1.53 6.31
C LYS A 17 2.99 -2.93 5.73
N GLY A 18 2.69 -3.09 4.44
CA GLY A 18 2.89 -4.36 3.76
C GLY A 18 4.35 -4.76 3.72
N LYS A 19 5.24 -3.80 3.46
CA LYS A 19 6.68 -4.08 3.45
C LYS A 19 7.17 -4.54 4.82
N VAL A 20 6.70 -3.92 5.88
CA VAL A 20 7.06 -4.31 7.24
C VAL A 20 6.59 -5.73 7.54
N LYS A 21 5.35 -6.04 7.18
CA LYS A 21 4.80 -7.38 7.39
C LYS A 21 5.55 -8.43 6.59
N LYS A 22 5.87 -8.12 5.34
CA LYS A 22 6.62 -9.05 4.48
C LYS A 22 7.99 -9.34 5.08
N LYS A 23 8.68 -8.30 5.53
CA LYS A 23 10.00 -8.46 6.14
C LYS A 23 9.93 -9.26 7.44
N ALA A 24 8.94 -8.97 8.27
CA ALA A 24 8.74 -9.70 9.52
C ALA A 24 8.44 -11.17 9.24
N GLY A 25 7.63 -11.44 8.22
CA GLY A 25 7.33 -12.82 7.83
C GLY A 25 8.56 -13.58 7.38
N GLN A 26 9.44 -12.92 6.62
CA GLN A 26 10.69 -13.53 6.18
C GLN A 26 11.62 -13.82 7.35
N LEU A 27 11.74 -12.90 8.29
CA LEU A 27 12.63 -13.05 9.43
C LEU A 27 12.15 -14.13 10.40
N THR A 28 10.85 -14.34 10.51
CA THR A 28 10.28 -15.32 11.42
C THR A 28 9.88 -16.62 10.74
N ASN A 29 10.17 -16.76 9.44
CA ASN A 29 9.75 -17.91 8.64
C ASN A 29 8.24 -18.13 8.70
N ASP A 30 7.48 -17.04 8.57
CA ASP A 30 6.03 -17.09 8.57
C ASP A 30 5.53 -16.75 7.16
N PRO A 31 5.30 -17.77 6.31
CA PRO A 31 4.89 -17.52 4.93
C PRO A 31 3.52 -16.84 4.82
N ASP A 32 2.63 -17.05 5.79
CA ASP A 32 1.33 -16.40 5.76
C ASP A 32 1.46 -14.90 5.99
N LEU A 33 2.30 -14.50 6.94
CA LEU A 33 2.56 -13.09 7.22
C LEU A 33 3.26 -12.42 6.03
N GLU A 34 4.21 -13.12 5.43
CA GLU A 34 4.92 -12.62 4.25
C GLU A 34 3.95 -12.38 3.10
N ALA A 35 3.06 -13.35 2.84
CA ALA A 35 2.08 -13.23 1.77
C ALA A 35 1.08 -12.11 2.05
N GLU A 36 0.67 -11.95 3.30
CA GLU A 36 -0.23 -10.88 3.70
C GLU A 36 0.43 -9.52 3.47
N GLY A 37 1.69 -9.38 3.85
CA GLY A 37 2.42 -8.14 3.64
C GLY A 37 2.57 -7.80 2.16
N LYS A 38 2.85 -8.81 1.35
CA LYS A 38 2.97 -8.62 -0.10
C LYS A 38 1.64 -8.16 -0.71
N ALA A 39 0.54 -8.75 -0.26
CA ALA A 39 -0.79 -8.36 -0.74
C ALA A 39 -1.11 -6.92 -0.35
N GLU A 40 -0.78 -6.51 0.88
CA GLU A 40 -0.99 -5.13 1.32
C GLU A 40 -0.12 -4.15 0.53
N GLU A 41 1.12 -4.53 0.25
CA GLU A 41 2.01 -3.67 -0.53
C GLU A 41 1.44 -3.42 -1.92
N ILE A 42 0.96 -4.47 -2.58
CA ILE A 42 0.36 -4.36 -3.91
C ILE A 42 -0.91 -3.52 -3.85
N GLY A 43 -1.76 -3.76 -2.86
CA GLY A 43 -2.99 -2.99 -2.68
C GLY A 43 -2.72 -1.52 -2.44
N GLY A 44 -1.69 -1.22 -1.64
CA GLY A 44 -1.28 0.16 -1.38
C GLY A 44 -0.80 0.86 -2.63
N LYS A 45 -0.02 0.17 -3.46
CA LYS A 45 0.46 0.75 -4.72
C LYS A 45 -0.67 1.04 -5.69
N VAL A 46 -1.65 0.15 -5.77
CA VAL A 46 -2.82 0.37 -6.62
C VAL A 46 -3.59 1.59 -6.14
N GLN A 47 -3.82 1.71 -4.85
CA GLN A 47 -4.52 2.85 -4.27
C GLN A 47 -3.77 4.16 -4.52
N GLU A 48 -2.45 4.14 -4.39
CA GLU A 48 -1.62 5.31 -4.65
C GLU A 48 -1.78 5.77 -6.10
N LYS A 49 -1.76 4.83 -7.04
CA LYS A 49 -1.92 5.18 -8.45
C LYS A 49 -3.30 5.73 -8.76
N ILE A 50 -4.34 5.19 -8.13
CA ILE A 50 -5.69 5.74 -8.27
C ILE A 50 -5.73 7.18 -7.77
N GLY A 51 -5.07 7.45 -6.64
CA GLY A 51 -4.97 8.80 -6.11
C GLY A 51 -4.28 9.75 -7.07
N GLN A 52 -3.20 9.30 -7.71
CA GLN A 52 -2.48 10.12 -8.69
C GLN A 52 -3.34 10.45 -9.90
N VAL A 53 -4.09 9.46 -10.40
CA VAL A 53 -5.01 9.68 -11.52
C VAL A 53 -6.08 10.71 -11.15
N LYS A 54 -6.64 10.60 -9.96
CA LYS A 54 -7.63 11.57 -9.49
C LYS A 54 -7.07 12.98 -9.42
N LYS A 55 -5.83 13.13 -8.98
CA LYS A 55 -5.16 14.43 -8.94
C LYS A 55 -5.02 15.03 -10.34
N VAL A 56 -4.60 14.20 -11.30
CA VAL A 56 -4.43 14.65 -12.69
C VAL A 56 -5.76 15.13 -13.26
N LEU A 57 -6.85 14.46 -12.91
CA LEU A 57 -8.18 14.85 -13.37
C LEU A 57 -8.76 16.03 -12.59
N GLY A 58 -8.06 16.53 -11.59
CA GLY A 58 -8.50 17.68 -10.80
C GLY A 58 -9.59 17.35 -9.81
N LYS A 59 -9.67 16.13 -9.39
CA LYS A 59 -10.72 15.66 -8.47
C LYS A 59 -10.18 15.36 -7.09
#